data_d7380bab30a996a7f51fb64102dabe14
#
_entry.id   d7380bab30a996a7f51fb64102dabe14
#
_cell.length_a   1.000
_cell.length_b   1.000
_cell.length_c   1.000
_cell.angle_alpha   90.00
_cell.angle_beta   90.00
_cell.angle_gamma   90.00
#
_symmetry.space_group_name_H-M   'P 1'
#
loop_
_entity.id
_entity.type
_entity.pdbx_description
1 polymer ?
#
loop_
_entity_poly.entity_id
_entity_poly.type
_entity_poly.pdbx_seq_one_letter_code
_entity_poly.pdbx_strand_id
1 'polypeptide(L)'
;FSVTACSSKLEIPEPPVYNKVRNISVDLNQEMQTIDGFGASDAWRCQMVGKYWPEEKRNQIADWLFSQEVDENGNPKGIGLSMWRFYIGAGSTEQGLDSDIADEWRRSECFLSADGTYNWNKYEGQKWFLKAARDRGVEHFLAFNLSAPVHMSINGKGFSIKEKRMNIKAGMMPDYADFLVECIDNLQKKEGVKFDYLSPVNEPQWDWSKGSQEGTPATNEEISQFVKLLSERLSKRGLATKIALGEAGSIQYLYKNVDNENFDNQIDDFWNPSSPLSIASLPNVERVMTGHSYWTVWPVKDLVSHRKALNDKIKEHSGLKYWQTEYSILESPGESEIPNGNGNKRDLGMQTALFVARTIHNDLTLVNASSWSWWTALTRA
;
A
#
# COMPACT_ATOMS: atom_id res chain seq x y z
N PHE A 1 1.65 58.15 -25.77
CA PHE A 1 0.92 56.87 -25.73
C PHE A 1 0.50 56.57 -24.29
N SER A 2 -0.81 56.74 -24.01
CA SER A 2 -1.41 56.43 -22.70
C SER A 2 -1.82 54.95 -22.68
N VAL A 3 -1.26 54.14 -21.78
CA VAL A 3 -1.68 52.74 -21.57
C VAL A 3 -2.74 52.75 -20.48
N THR A 4 -3.98 52.57 -20.85
CA THR A 4 -5.09 52.39 -19.93
C THR A 4 -5.09 50.93 -19.49
N ALA A 5 -4.67 50.67 -18.24
CA ALA A 5 -4.77 49.34 -17.64
C ALA A 5 -6.24 49.04 -17.33
N CYS A 6 -6.83 48.10 -18.06
CA CYS A 6 -8.13 47.57 -17.80
C CYS A 6 -8.02 46.54 -16.64
N SER A 7 -8.31 46.94 -15.41
CA SER A 7 -8.43 46.04 -14.27
C SER A 7 -9.84 45.44 -14.30
N SER A 8 -10.02 44.29 -14.96
CA SER A 8 -11.22 43.48 -14.76
C SER A 8 -11.09 42.85 -13.38
N LYS A 9 -11.88 43.32 -12.41
CA LYS A 9 -12.12 42.58 -11.17
C LYS A 9 -12.75 41.25 -11.55
N LEU A 10 -12.07 40.15 -11.28
CA LEU A 10 -12.71 38.83 -11.28
C LEU A 10 -13.82 38.90 -10.20
N GLU A 11 -15.07 38.97 -10.64
CA GLU A 11 -16.20 38.72 -9.76
C GLU A 11 -16.18 37.23 -9.43
N ILE A 12 -15.81 36.90 -8.20
CA ILE A 12 -15.97 35.55 -7.65
C ILE A 12 -17.48 35.38 -7.45
N PRO A 13 -18.16 34.44 -8.13
CA PRO A 13 -19.56 34.20 -7.92
C PRO A 13 -19.84 33.88 -6.45
N GLU A 14 -20.82 34.53 -5.84
CA GLU A 14 -21.25 34.16 -4.50
C GLU A 14 -21.61 32.65 -4.49
N PRO A 15 -21.17 31.89 -3.46
CA PRO A 15 -21.53 30.50 -3.38
C PRO A 15 -23.04 30.35 -3.30
N PRO A 16 -23.61 29.34 -3.98
CA PRO A 16 -25.08 29.16 -3.98
C PRO A 16 -25.59 29.00 -2.56
N VAL A 17 -26.57 29.82 -2.18
CA VAL A 17 -27.24 29.73 -0.87
C VAL A 17 -28.09 28.47 -0.86
N TYR A 18 -27.62 27.41 -0.23
CA TYR A 18 -28.41 26.18 0.00
C TYR A 18 -29.42 26.41 1.13
N ASN A 19 -30.64 26.78 0.81
CA ASN A 19 -31.72 27.00 1.79
C ASN A 19 -32.31 25.69 2.39
N LYS A 20 -31.67 24.53 2.17
CA LYS A 20 -32.11 23.26 2.78
C LYS A 20 -31.14 22.84 3.86
N VAL A 21 -31.51 23.09 5.12
CA VAL A 21 -30.84 22.43 6.25
C VAL A 21 -31.15 20.94 6.16
N ARG A 22 -30.10 20.14 6.02
CA ARG A 22 -30.17 18.67 6.17
C ARG A 22 -29.72 18.32 7.59
N ASN A 23 -30.64 17.77 8.35
CA ASN A 23 -30.28 17.20 9.64
C ASN A 23 -29.66 15.82 9.41
N ILE A 24 -28.47 15.60 9.97
CA ILE A 24 -27.78 14.31 10.00
C ILE A 24 -27.81 13.85 11.46
N SER A 25 -28.25 12.63 11.70
CA SER A 25 -28.20 12.01 13.02
C SER A 25 -27.18 10.87 12.99
N VAL A 26 -26.37 10.79 14.05
CA VAL A 26 -25.46 9.67 14.30
C VAL A 26 -26.04 8.86 15.46
N ASP A 27 -26.36 7.59 15.19
CA ASP A 27 -26.79 6.67 16.24
C ASP A 27 -25.58 5.94 16.81
N LEU A 28 -25.15 6.32 18.00
CA LEU A 28 -23.98 5.73 18.68
C LEU A 28 -24.22 4.29 19.17
N ASN A 29 -25.45 3.78 19.10
CA ASN A 29 -25.76 2.39 19.45
C ASN A 29 -25.68 1.44 18.24
N GLN A 30 -25.48 1.98 17.05
CA GLN A 30 -25.25 1.18 15.84
C GLN A 30 -23.76 1.12 15.53
N GLU A 31 -23.08 0.16 16.13
CA GLU A 31 -21.69 -0.15 15.80
C GLU A 31 -21.61 -0.91 14.48
N MET A 32 -20.69 -0.48 13.60
CA MET A 32 -20.35 -1.13 12.35
C MET A 32 -19.07 -1.96 12.51
N GLN A 33 -18.25 -2.10 11.45
CA GLN A 33 -16.96 -2.79 11.57
C GLN A 33 -15.98 -2.01 12.45
N THR A 34 -15.11 -2.74 13.15
CA THR A 34 -13.94 -2.13 13.79
C THR A 34 -12.93 -1.73 12.72
N ILE A 35 -12.47 -0.49 12.78
CA ILE A 35 -11.43 0.02 11.88
C ILE A 35 -10.07 -0.36 12.44
N ASP A 36 -9.28 -1.08 11.65
CA ASP A 36 -7.91 -1.48 11.99
C ASP A 36 -6.92 -0.34 11.71
N GLY A 37 -7.19 0.56 10.75
CA GLY A 37 -6.37 1.75 10.54
C GLY A 37 -6.57 2.47 9.22
N PHE A 38 -6.10 3.71 9.18
CA PHE A 38 -5.93 4.50 7.96
C PHE A 38 -4.46 4.77 7.76
N GLY A 39 -3.96 4.52 6.55
CA GLY A 39 -2.53 4.54 6.30
C GLY A 39 -2.09 5.15 4.98
N ALA A 40 -0.77 5.15 4.81
CA ALA A 40 -0.12 5.47 3.55
C ALA A 40 1.20 4.71 3.42
N SER A 41 1.68 4.55 2.18
CA SER A 41 2.94 3.90 1.88
C SER A 41 4.09 4.90 1.78
N ASP A 42 5.26 4.54 2.30
CA ASP A 42 6.47 5.37 2.30
C ASP A 42 7.30 5.29 1.01
N ALA A 43 7.01 4.31 0.15
CA ALA A 43 7.69 4.13 -1.13
C ALA A 43 7.48 5.37 -2.01
N TRP A 44 8.43 5.87 -2.61
CA TRP A 44 9.92 5.73 -2.50
C TRP A 44 10.50 7.06 -1.99
N ARG A 45 9.66 8.12 -2.05
CA ARG A 45 10.06 9.52 -1.82
C ARG A 45 10.48 9.79 -0.37
N CYS A 46 9.93 9.01 0.58
CA CYS A 46 10.31 9.12 1.98
C CYS A 46 11.81 8.88 2.20
N GLN A 47 12.46 8.03 1.38
CA GLN A 47 13.91 7.84 1.46
C GLN A 47 14.66 9.15 1.18
N MET A 48 14.35 9.82 0.07
CA MET A 48 15.07 11.03 -0.33
C MET A 48 14.73 12.22 0.54
N VAL A 49 13.45 12.39 0.86
CA VAL A 49 12.99 13.49 1.74
C VAL A 49 13.53 13.31 3.16
N GLY A 50 13.42 12.10 3.71
CA GLY A 50 13.87 11.79 5.07
C GLY A 50 15.38 11.87 5.24
N LYS A 51 16.16 11.65 4.17
CA LYS A 51 17.61 11.70 4.21
C LYS A 51 18.18 13.11 3.95
N TYR A 52 17.62 13.84 3.00
CA TYR A 52 18.29 15.03 2.47
C TYR A 52 17.59 16.35 2.81
N TRP A 53 16.33 16.33 3.22
CA TRP A 53 15.62 17.57 3.52
C TRP A 53 15.94 18.09 4.92
N PRO A 54 15.86 19.43 5.14
CA PRO A 54 16.06 20.04 6.46
C PRO A 54 15.13 19.42 7.51
N GLU A 55 15.64 19.25 8.72
CA GLU A 55 14.91 18.60 9.82
C GLU A 55 13.56 19.26 10.10
N GLU A 56 13.50 20.58 10.11
CA GLU A 56 12.26 21.34 10.27
C GLU A 56 11.19 20.93 9.25
N LYS A 57 11.59 20.80 7.96
CA LYS A 57 10.67 20.41 6.89
C LYS A 57 10.20 18.97 7.02
N ARG A 58 11.10 18.08 7.40
CA ARG A 58 10.74 16.68 7.65
C ARG A 58 9.74 16.55 8.81
N ASN A 59 9.98 17.26 9.91
CA ASN A 59 9.08 17.29 11.05
C ASN A 59 7.71 17.87 10.69
N GLN A 60 7.67 18.95 9.90
CA GLN A 60 6.41 19.53 9.43
C GLN A 60 5.60 18.51 8.59
N ILE A 61 6.26 17.77 7.70
CA ILE A 61 5.61 16.70 6.91
C ILE A 61 5.13 15.58 7.83
N ALA A 62 5.94 15.16 8.79
CA ALA A 62 5.56 14.13 9.75
C ALA A 62 4.37 14.57 10.62
N ASP A 63 4.30 15.83 11.03
CA ASP A 63 3.15 16.39 11.75
C ASP A 63 1.89 16.32 10.88
N TRP A 64 1.95 16.74 9.63
CA TRP A 64 0.80 16.66 8.71
C TRP A 64 0.29 15.24 8.49
N LEU A 65 1.18 14.25 8.45
CA LEU A 65 0.82 12.86 8.24
C LEU A 65 0.32 12.16 9.52
N PHE A 66 1.00 12.37 10.63
CA PHE A 66 0.85 11.50 11.80
C PHE A 66 0.25 12.18 13.03
N SER A 67 0.31 13.53 13.14
CA SER A 67 -0.16 14.19 14.35
C SER A 67 -1.67 13.99 14.53
N GLN A 68 -2.05 13.58 15.74
CA GLN A 68 -3.44 13.50 16.22
C GLN A 68 -3.80 14.71 17.08
N GLU A 69 -2.88 15.65 17.25
CA GLU A 69 -3.09 16.85 18.04
C GLU A 69 -3.95 17.87 17.30
N VAL A 70 -4.58 18.73 18.09
CA VAL A 70 -5.26 19.94 17.62
C VAL A 70 -4.53 21.20 18.07
N ASP A 71 -4.70 22.30 17.37
CA ASP A 71 -4.20 23.61 17.78
C ASP A 71 -5.11 24.24 18.86
N GLU A 72 -4.77 25.44 19.32
CA GLU A 72 -5.54 26.20 20.31
C GLU A 72 -6.97 26.55 19.87
N ASN A 73 -7.25 26.51 18.57
CA ASN A 73 -8.58 26.76 17.99
C ASN A 73 -9.34 25.45 17.72
N GLY A 74 -8.76 24.28 18.04
CA GLY A 74 -9.36 22.98 17.78
C GLY A 74 -9.16 22.46 16.36
N ASN A 75 -8.31 23.09 15.53
CA ASN A 75 -8.01 22.57 14.19
C ASN A 75 -6.96 21.46 14.26
N PRO A 76 -7.13 20.36 13.49
CA PRO A 76 -6.15 19.28 13.47
C PRO A 76 -4.81 19.75 12.90
N LYS A 77 -3.71 19.38 13.55
CA LYS A 77 -2.34 19.64 13.06
C LYS A 77 -1.94 18.70 11.92
N GLY A 78 -2.56 17.53 11.84
CA GLY A 78 -2.32 16.52 10.83
C GLY A 78 -3.56 15.69 10.54
N ILE A 79 -3.42 14.75 9.61
CA ILE A 79 -4.51 13.81 9.24
C ILE A 79 -4.56 12.57 10.16
N GLY A 80 -3.60 12.40 11.07
CA GLY A 80 -3.61 11.36 12.09
C GLY A 80 -3.59 9.94 11.53
N LEU A 81 -2.70 9.66 10.56
CA LEU A 81 -2.57 8.29 10.07
C LEU A 81 -2.25 7.34 11.24
N SER A 82 -2.97 6.23 11.30
CA SER A 82 -2.83 5.19 12.33
C SER A 82 -2.11 3.95 11.85
N MET A 83 -1.84 3.83 10.54
CA MET A 83 -1.06 2.76 9.94
C MET A 83 0.03 3.33 9.00
N TRP A 84 1.25 2.77 9.08
CA TRP A 84 2.34 3.13 8.20
C TRP A 84 2.88 1.92 7.46
N ARG A 85 2.90 1.99 6.13
CA ARG A 85 3.43 0.91 5.27
C ARG A 85 4.88 1.23 4.92
N PHE A 86 5.81 0.41 5.45
CA PHE A 86 7.26 0.54 5.26
C PHE A 86 7.74 -0.40 4.14
N TYR A 87 8.36 0.16 3.12
CA TYR A 87 8.84 -0.59 1.97
C TYR A 87 10.22 -1.22 2.20
N ILE A 88 10.34 -2.53 2.00
CA ILE A 88 11.61 -3.28 1.97
C ILE A 88 11.94 -3.58 0.52
N GLY A 89 12.97 -2.97 -0.04
CA GLY A 89 13.33 -3.08 -1.45
C GLY A 89 14.33 -4.19 -1.76
N ALA A 90 14.59 -4.36 -3.05
CA ALA A 90 15.37 -5.45 -3.62
C ALA A 90 16.83 -5.09 -3.93
N GLY A 91 17.21 -3.79 -3.90
CA GLY A 91 18.59 -3.37 -4.18
C GLY A 91 18.81 -2.71 -5.53
N SER A 92 17.78 -2.17 -6.15
CA SER A 92 17.93 -1.42 -7.40
C SER A 92 18.71 -0.11 -7.24
N THR A 93 18.76 0.47 -6.02
CA THR A 93 19.59 1.64 -5.73
C THR A 93 21.08 1.33 -5.88
N GLU A 94 21.53 0.18 -5.36
CA GLU A 94 22.93 -0.26 -5.44
C GLU A 94 23.35 -0.56 -6.88
N GLN A 95 22.41 -0.96 -7.73
CA GLN A 95 22.68 -1.19 -9.16
C GLN A 95 22.74 0.14 -9.95
N GLY A 96 22.16 1.23 -9.44
CA GLY A 96 22.16 2.51 -10.14
C GLY A 96 21.49 2.40 -11.51
N LEU A 97 22.16 2.86 -12.58
CA LEU A 97 21.66 2.76 -13.95
C LEU A 97 21.54 1.30 -14.44
N ASP A 98 22.39 0.41 -13.93
CA ASP A 98 22.33 -1.02 -14.25
C ASP A 98 21.07 -1.71 -13.70
N SER A 99 20.28 -1.04 -12.87
CA SER A 99 18.97 -1.54 -12.45
C SER A 99 17.93 -1.52 -13.57
N ASP A 100 18.16 -0.77 -14.66
CA ASP A 100 17.22 -0.46 -15.73
C ASP A 100 15.94 0.30 -15.26
N ILE A 101 15.92 0.79 -14.00
CA ILE A 101 14.90 1.70 -13.49
C ILE A 101 15.41 3.13 -13.68
N ALA A 102 14.82 3.85 -14.65
CA ALA A 102 15.31 5.18 -15.06
C ALA A 102 15.17 6.24 -13.95
N ASP A 103 14.04 6.27 -13.25
CA ASP A 103 13.79 7.21 -12.15
C ASP A 103 14.52 6.73 -10.89
N GLU A 104 15.63 7.40 -10.53
CA GLU A 104 16.40 7.07 -9.32
C GLU A 104 15.57 7.13 -8.03
N TRP A 105 14.52 7.96 -8.00
CA TRP A 105 13.61 8.07 -6.86
C TRP A 105 12.65 6.87 -6.74
N ARG A 106 12.63 5.98 -7.72
CA ARG A 106 11.89 4.71 -7.69
C ARG A 106 12.79 3.51 -7.43
N ARG A 107 14.10 3.72 -7.32
CA ARG A 107 15.03 2.68 -6.87
C ARG A 107 14.98 2.55 -5.36
N SER A 108 15.23 1.34 -4.87
CA SER A 108 15.24 1.06 -3.43
C SER A 108 16.53 0.37 -3.02
N GLU A 109 16.99 0.67 -1.81
CA GLU A 109 18.12 -0.03 -1.20
C GLU A 109 17.72 -1.46 -0.83
N CYS A 110 18.70 -2.35 -0.55
CA CYS A 110 18.50 -3.64 0.07
C CYS A 110 19.43 -3.78 1.27
N PHE A 111 18.92 -4.23 2.41
CA PHE A 111 19.77 -4.47 3.58
C PHE A 111 20.81 -5.57 3.36
N LEU A 112 20.49 -6.57 2.53
CA LEU A 112 21.32 -7.74 2.26
C LEU A 112 22.15 -7.54 0.99
N SER A 113 23.44 -7.70 1.11
CA SER A 113 24.38 -7.72 -0.01
C SER A 113 24.54 -9.13 -0.59
N ALA A 114 25.06 -9.25 -1.82
CA ALA A 114 25.23 -10.53 -2.51
C ALA A 114 26.22 -11.49 -1.81
N ASP A 115 27.10 -10.97 -0.97
CA ASP A 115 28.05 -11.76 -0.16
C ASP A 115 27.43 -12.28 1.15
N GLY A 116 26.15 -12.06 1.37
CA GLY A 116 25.42 -12.46 2.58
C GLY A 116 25.55 -11.51 3.76
N THR A 117 26.23 -10.37 3.61
CA THR A 117 26.35 -9.38 4.68
C THR A 117 25.16 -8.43 4.73
N TYR A 118 24.75 -8.05 5.95
CA TYR A 118 23.68 -7.08 6.18
C TYR A 118 24.25 -5.72 6.54
N ASN A 119 23.75 -4.66 5.89
CA ASN A 119 24.03 -3.28 6.23
C ASN A 119 22.78 -2.57 6.75
N TRP A 120 22.66 -2.48 8.06
CA TRP A 120 21.51 -1.87 8.74
C TRP A 120 21.54 -0.33 8.76
N ASN A 121 22.59 0.30 8.23
CA ASN A 121 22.64 1.76 8.08
C ASN A 121 21.85 2.27 6.88
N LYS A 122 21.46 1.39 5.97
CA LYS A 122 20.61 1.71 4.81
C LYS A 122 19.21 2.18 5.23
N TYR A 123 18.45 2.70 4.29
CA TYR A 123 17.10 3.24 4.49
C TYR A 123 17.05 4.41 5.49
N GLU A 124 18.09 5.22 5.53
CA GLU A 124 18.20 6.33 6.48
C GLU A 124 16.96 7.22 6.50
N GLY A 125 16.46 7.62 5.31
CA GLY A 125 15.29 8.47 5.19
C GLY A 125 13.97 7.79 5.53
N GLN A 126 13.75 6.56 5.05
CA GLN A 126 12.54 5.80 5.39
C GLN A 126 12.51 5.46 6.89
N LYS A 127 13.65 5.07 7.48
CA LYS A 127 13.76 4.84 8.92
C LYS A 127 13.54 6.11 9.73
N TRP A 128 13.89 7.28 9.19
CA TRP A 128 13.55 8.55 9.83
C TRP A 128 12.02 8.71 9.92
N PHE A 129 11.28 8.50 8.82
CA PHE A 129 9.82 8.55 8.82
C PHE A 129 9.19 7.47 9.67
N LEU A 130 9.74 6.26 9.69
CA LEU A 130 9.30 5.15 10.52
C LEU A 130 9.33 5.53 12.02
N LYS A 131 10.43 6.15 12.47
CA LYS A 131 10.56 6.66 13.84
C LYS A 131 9.64 7.85 14.10
N ALA A 132 9.57 8.78 13.16
CA ALA A 132 8.69 9.95 13.28
C ALA A 132 7.21 9.56 13.40
N ALA A 133 6.78 8.49 12.71
CA ALA A 133 5.45 7.91 12.82
C ALA A 133 5.21 7.32 14.22
N ARG A 134 6.13 6.46 14.71
CA ARG A 134 6.08 5.91 16.05
C ARG A 134 5.99 7.01 17.13
N ASP A 135 6.84 8.01 17.03
CA ASP A 135 6.95 9.08 18.02
C ASP A 135 5.71 9.99 18.05
N ARG A 136 4.87 9.93 17.00
CA ARG A 136 3.58 10.64 16.88
C ARG A 136 2.36 9.74 17.13
N GLY A 137 2.57 8.51 17.58
CA GLY A 137 1.49 7.61 18.01
C GLY A 137 0.82 6.82 16.91
N VAL A 138 1.49 6.60 15.77
CA VAL A 138 1.02 5.62 14.77
C VAL A 138 0.94 4.25 15.43
N GLU A 139 -0.22 3.61 15.34
CA GLU A 139 -0.55 2.41 16.12
C GLU A 139 -0.04 1.14 15.45
N HIS A 140 -0.09 1.08 14.10
CA HIS A 140 0.24 -0.12 13.33
C HIS A 140 1.32 0.13 12.28
N PHE A 141 2.24 -0.81 12.19
CA PHE A 141 3.29 -0.82 11.18
C PHE A 141 3.20 -2.07 10.34
N LEU A 142 3.11 -1.89 9.02
CA LEU A 142 3.08 -2.94 8.01
C LEU A 142 4.35 -2.83 7.16
N ALA A 143 5.20 -3.86 7.19
CA ALA A 143 6.28 -3.97 6.21
C ALA A 143 5.74 -4.59 4.93
N PHE A 144 6.12 -4.06 3.77
CA PHE A 144 5.76 -4.66 2.49
C PHE A 144 6.95 -4.76 1.55
N ASN A 145 6.87 -5.68 0.63
CA ASN A 145 7.94 -5.98 -0.31
C ASN A 145 7.37 -6.22 -1.72
N LEU A 146 8.11 -5.79 -2.74
CA LEU A 146 7.69 -5.89 -4.14
C LEU A 146 8.46 -6.98 -4.91
N SER A 147 9.67 -7.34 -4.46
CA SER A 147 10.55 -8.26 -5.18
C SER A 147 11.65 -8.78 -4.27
N ALA A 148 12.15 -9.99 -4.56
CA ALA A 148 13.31 -10.57 -3.89
C ALA A 148 14.57 -9.71 -4.13
N PRO A 149 15.58 -9.74 -3.22
CA PRO A 149 16.89 -9.12 -3.45
C PRO A 149 17.43 -9.45 -4.83
N VAL A 150 17.97 -8.46 -5.54
CA VAL A 150 18.41 -8.60 -6.94
C VAL A 150 19.37 -9.76 -7.19
N HIS A 151 20.22 -10.10 -6.23
CA HIS A 151 21.14 -11.25 -6.34
C HIS A 151 20.44 -12.62 -6.23
N MET A 152 19.21 -12.66 -5.69
CA MET A 152 18.35 -13.85 -5.63
C MET A 152 17.44 -13.96 -6.85
N SER A 153 17.24 -12.89 -7.63
CA SER A 153 16.34 -12.89 -8.78
C SER A 153 16.95 -13.59 -9.99
N ILE A 154 16.11 -14.16 -10.86
CA ILE A 154 16.50 -14.91 -12.06
C ILE A 154 17.31 -14.02 -13.02
N ASN A 155 16.84 -12.81 -13.24
CA ASN A 155 17.44 -11.86 -14.18
C ASN A 155 18.45 -10.88 -13.56
N GLY A 156 18.71 -10.99 -12.24
CA GLY A 156 19.57 -10.08 -11.52
C GLY A 156 19.01 -8.67 -11.35
N LYS A 157 17.70 -8.46 -11.57
CA LYS A 157 17.00 -7.16 -11.46
C LYS A 157 15.92 -7.20 -10.39
N GLY A 158 15.52 -6.02 -9.91
CA GLY A 158 14.41 -5.88 -8.97
C GLY A 158 13.02 -6.00 -9.62
N PHE A 159 12.92 -6.09 -10.94
CA PHE A 159 11.67 -6.31 -11.66
C PHE A 159 11.74 -7.59 -12.51
N SER A 160 10.58 -8.08 -12.94
CA SER A 160 10.46 -9.38 -13.56
C SER A 160 10.82 -9.37 -15.05
N ILE A 161 11.04 -10.56 -15.59
CA ILE A 161 10.96 -10.85 -17.02
C ILE A 161 9.51 -11.19 -17.39
N LYS A 162 9.19 -11.29 -18.68
CA LYS A 162 7.82 -11.60 -19.16
C LYS A 162 7.31 -13.01 -18.80
N GLU A 163 7.93 -13.67 -17.84
CA GLU A 163 7.42 -14.92 -17.29
C GLU A 163 6.42 -14.62 -16.17
N LYS A 164 5.24 -15.21 -16.28
CA LYS A 164 4.20 -15.07 -15.25
C LYS A 164 4.48 -16.00 -14.06
N ARG A 165 5.57 -15.71 -13.35
CA ARG A 165 5.98 -16.42 -12.12
C ARG A 165 6.88 -15.52 -11.28
N MET A 166 7.09 -15.88 -10.04
CA MET A 166 7.97 -15.15 -9.13
C MET A 166 9.41 -15.09 -9.69
N ASN A 167 9.97 -13.88 -9.73
CA ASN A 167 11.32 -13.63 -10.22
C ASN A 167 12.37 -14.03 -9.17
N ILE A 168 12.46 -15.32 -8.89
CA ILE A 168 13.38 -15.88 -7.92
C ILE A 168 14.10 -17.13 -8.48
N LYS A 169 15.40 -17.24 -8.24
CA LYS A 169 16.17 -18.41 -8.64
C LYS A 169 15.66 -19.67 -7.95
N ALA A 170 15.76 -20.81 -8.63
CA ALA A 170 15.39 -22.09 -8.06
C ALA A 170 16.12 -22.35 -6.73
N GLY A 171 15.36 -22.73 -5.71
CA GLY A 171 15.89 -23.02 -4.37
C GLY A 171 16.11 -21.80 -3.47
N MET A 172 15.96 -20.55 -3.95
CA MET A 172 16.21 -19.34 -3.16
C MET A 172 15.00 -18.79 -2.40
N MET A 173 13.82 -19.40 -2.55
CA MET A 173 12.63 -18.95 -1.82
C MET A 173 12.78 -19.05 -0.30
N PRO A 174 13.42 -20.08 0.28
CA PRO A 174 13.74 -20.10 1.72
C PRO A 174 14.63 -18.95 2.16
N ASP A 175 15.69 -18.62 1.40
CA ASP A 175 16.60 -17.51 1.72
C ASP A 175 15.88 -16.17 1.63
N TYR A 176 14.94 -16.03 0.69
CA TYR A 176 14.10 -14.84 0.58
C TYR A 176 13.16 -14.70 1.79
N ALA A 177 12.57 -15.78 2.27
CA ALA A 177 11.78 -15.76 3.50
C ALA A 177 12.66 -15.40 4.72
N ASP A 178 13.85 -15.96 4.83
CA ASP A 178 14.80 -15.64 5.88
C ASP A 178 15.21 -14.15 5.83
N PHE A 179 15.45 -13.59 4.64
CA PHE A 179 15.73 -12.16 4.45
C PHE A 179 14.64 -11.26 5.01
N LEU A 180 13.37 -11.50 4.66
CA LEU A 180 12.26 -10.67 5.15
C LEU A 180 12.10 -10.75 6.67
N VAL A 181 12.20 -11.94 7.23
CA VAL A 181 12.12 -12.15 8.68
C VAL A 181 13.30 -11.50 9.42
N GLU A 182 14.50 -11.56 8.85
CA GLU A 182 15.69 -10.88 9.39
C GLU A 182 15.51 -9.35 9.36
N CYS A 183 14.94 -8.79 8.27
CA CYS A 183 14.61 -7.37 8.19
C CYS A 183 13.64 -6.95 9.29
N ILE A 184 12.54 -7.69 9.47
CA ILE A 184 11.54 -7.41 10.52
C ILE A 184 12.19 -7.43 11.91
N ASP A 185 12.92 -8.49 12.24
CA ASP A 185 13.54 -8.67 13.57
C ASP A 185 14.55 -7.56 13.87
N ASN A 186 15.43 -7.24 12.92
CA ASN A 186 16.45 -6.22 13.12
C ASN A 186 15.89 -4.79 13.15
N LEU A 187 14.92 -4.46 12.30
CA LEU A 187 14.25 -3.15 12.35
C LEU A 187 13.55 -2.97 13.68
N GLN A 188 12.86 -3.98 14.20
CA GLN A 188 12.24 -3.93 15.54
C GLN A 188 13.28 -3.64 16.63
N LYS A 189 14.41 -4.36 16.59
CA LYS A 189 15.48 -4.23 17.60
C LYS A 189 16.23 -2.91 17.50
N LYS A 190 16.50 -2.42 16.29
CA LYS A 190 17.37 -1.26 16.07
C LYS A 190 16.60 0.06 16.06
N GLU A 191 15.41 0.08 15.47
CA GLU A 191 14.63 1.31 15.34
C GLU A 191 13.54 1.42 16.44
N GLY A 192 13.33 0.38 17.24
CA GLY A 192 12.34 0.37 18.32
C GLY A 192 10.89 0.44 17.81
N VAL A 193 10.64 -0.08 16.60
CA VAL A 193 9.32 -0.10 15.96
C VAL A 193 8.88 -1.54 15.80
N LYS A 194 7.73 -1.89 16.38
CA LYS A 194 7.14 -3.21 16.22
C LYS A 194 6.39 -3.27 14.90
N PHE A 195 6.74 -4.21 14.01
CA PHE A 195 5.94 -4.50 12.84
C PHE A 195 4.81 -5.47 13.19
N ASP A 196 3.58 -5.00 13.14
CA ASP A 196 2.40 -5.83 13.38
C ASP A 196 2.14 -6.74 12.18
N TYR A 197 2.43 -6.22 10.95
CA TYR A 197 2.11 -6.93 9.72
C TYR A 197 3.29 -6.95 8.74
N LEU A 198 3.31 -8.01 7.91
CA LEU A 198 4.18 -8.19 6.75
C LEU A 198 3.35 -8.56 5.53
N SER A 199 3.45 -7.77 4.46
CA SER A 199 2.90 -8.10 3.15
C SER A 199 4.04 -8.50 2.21
N PRO A 200 4.19 -9.81 1.89
CA PRO A 200 5.37 -10.32 1.22
C PRO A 200 5.29 -10.31 -0.32
N VAL A 201 4.15 -9.96 -0.88
CA VAL A 201 3.91 -9.86 -2.33
C VAL A 201 3.11 -8.60 -2.62
N ASN A 202 3.18 -8.12 -3.89
CA ASN A 202 2.41 -6.96 -4.31
C ASN A 202 1.99 -7.10 -5.77
N GLU A 203 0.69 -6.92 -6.03
CA GLU A 203 0.08 -7.02 -7.37
C GLU A 203 0.59 -8.24 -8.16
N PRO A 204 0.46 -9.45 -7.62
CA PRO A 204 1.06 -10.65 -8.20
C PRO A 204 0.52 -10.99 -9.59
N GLN A 205 -0.62 -10.44 -9.99
CA GLN A 205 -1.24 -10.61 -11.30
C GLN A 205 -0.61 -9.75 -12.39
N TRP A 206 0.11 -8.67 -12.01
CA TRP A 206 0.61 -7.67 -12.94
C TRP A 206 1.87 -8.12 -13.67
N ASP A 207 2.02 -7.64 -14.93
CA ASP A 207 3.27 -7.79 -15.70
C ASP A 207 4.30 -6.75 -15.25
N TRP A 208 5.23 -7.14 -14.40
CA TRP A 208 6.30 -6.31 -13.85
C TRP A 208 7.54 -6.25 -14.77
N SER A 209 7.43 -6.60 -16.05
CA SER A 209 8.58 -6.67 -16.97
C SER A 209 9.02 -5.32 -17.56
N LYS A 210 8.33 -4.22 -17.24
CA LYS A 210 8.59 -2.91 -17.88
C LYS A 210 9.69 -2.07 -17.21
N GLY A 211 10.26 -2.49 -16.10
CA GLY A 211 11.40 -1.82 -15.46
C GLY A 211 11.11 -0.39 -14.93
N SER A 212 9.86 -0.03 -14.66
CA SER A 212 9.52 1.30 -14.11
C SER A 212 9.71 1.39 -12.58
N GLN A 213 9.79 0.27 -11.93
CA GLN A 213 9.97 0.06 -10.48
C GLN A 213 10.31 -1.40 -10.21
N GLU A 214 10.64 -1.72 -8.96
CA GLU A 214 10.73 -3.11 -8.51
C GLU A 214 9.35 -3.77 -8.50
N GLY A 215 9.29 -5.08 -8.74
CA GLY A 215 8.04 -5.85 -8.73
C GLY A 215 8.21 -7.25 -9.32
N THR A 216 7.39 -8.20 -8.87
CA THR A 216 7.36 -9.57 -9.39
C THR A 216 5.94 -10.11 -9.43
N PRO A 217 5.50 -10.78 -10.52
CA PRO A 217 4.32 -11.61 -10.47
C PRO A 217 4.57 -12.83 -9.57
N ALA A 218 3.50 -13.45 -9.11
CA ALA A 218 3.57 -14.70 -8.38
C ALA A 218 2.25 -15.48 -8.56
N THR A 219 2.33 -16.77 -8.84
CA THR A 219 1.15 -17.63 -8.86
C THR A 219 0.61 -17.85 -7.44
N ASN A 220 -0.67 -18.20 -7.31
CA ASN A 220 -1.26 -18.52 -6.01
C ASN A 220 -0.54 -19.70 -5.32
N GLU A 221 0.00 -20.66 -6.10
CA GLU A 221 0.84 -21.73 -5.56
C GLU A 221 2.15 -21.20 -4.97
N GLU A 222 2.90 -20.34 -5.70
CA GLU A 222 4.12 -19.73 -5.22
C GLU A 222 3.87 -18.88 -3.97
N ILE A 223 2.77 -18.11 -3.95
CA ILE A 223 2.36 -17.32 -2.78
C ILE A 223 2.09 -18.24 -1.59
N SER A 224 1.30 -19.29 -1.76
CA SER A 224 1.00 -20.25 -0.68
C SER A 224 2.26 -20.89 -0.11
N GLN A 225 3.19 -21.32 -0.98
CA GLN A 225 4.48 -21.89 -0.56
C GLN A 225 5.31 -20.87 0.21
N PHE A 226 5.40 -19.63 -0.30
CA PHE A 226 6.17 -18.55 0.33
C PHE A 226 5.61 -18.16 1.70
N VAL A 227 4.29 -18.04 1.82
CA VAL A 227 3.61 -17.74 3.09
C VAL A 227 3.81 -18.84 4.13
N LYS A 228 3.80 -20.13 3.73
CA LYS A 228 4.10 -21.26 4.62
C LYS A 228 5.52 -21.15 5.18
N LEU A 229 6.50 -20.84 4.34
CA LEU A 229 7.88 -20.61 4.77
C LEU A 229 7.99 -19.42 5.73
N LEU A 230 7.38 -18.28 5.38
CA LEU A 230 7.39 -17.09 6.24
C LEU A 230 6.75 -17.35 7.61
N SER A 231 5.60 -18.02 7.65
CA SER A 231 4.92 -18.36 8.90
C SER A 231 5.80 -19.26 9.78
N GLU A 232 6.46 -20.26 9.20
CA GLU A 232 7.43 -21.11 9.90
C GLU A 232 8.60 -20.27 10.48
N ARG A 233 9.19 -19.37 9.68
CA ARG A 233 10.33 -18.54 10.09
C ARG A 233 9.96 -17.53 11.18
N LEU A 234 8.81 -16.86 11.03
CA LEU A 234 8.29 -15.93 12.06
C LEU A 234 8.06 -16.67 13.38
N SER A 235 7.42 -17.85 13.34
CA SER A 235 7.18 -18.67 14.52
C SER A 235 8.49 -19.12 15.17
N LYS A 236 9.43 -19.63 14.39
CA LYS A 236 10.75 -20.07 14.89
C LYS A 236 11.56 -18.94 15.50
N ARG A 237 11.43 -17.72 14.97
CA ARG A 237 12.09 -16.51 15.51
C ARG A 237 11.35 -15.93 16.73
N GLY A 238 10.14 -16.41 17.04
CA GLY A 238 9.29 -15.87 18.11
C GLY A 238 8.72 -14.48 17.83
N LEU A 239 8.58 -14.11 16.57
CA LEU A 239 8.02 -12.83 16.17
C LEU A 239 6.49 -12.88 16.14
N ALA A 240 5.85 -11.87 16.71
CA ALA A 240 4.39 -11.74 16.74
C ALA A 240 3.81 -11.16 15.44
N THR A 241 4.65 -10.74 14.51
CA THR A 241 4.27 -10.20 13.20
C THR A 241 3.38 -11.18 12.44
N LYS A 242 2.28 -10.65 11.86
CA LYS A 242 1.32 -11.42 11.07
C LYS A 242 1.48 -11.11 9.59
N ILE A 243 1.30 -12.12 8.75
CA ILE A 243 1.29 -11.97 7.30
C ILE A 243 -0.09 -11.47 6.87
N ALA A 244 -0.15 -10.30 6.24
CA ALA A 244 -1.34 -9.77 5.57
C ALA A 244 -1.20 -10.05 4.06
N LEU A 245 -2.20 -10.68 3.45
CA LEU A 245 -2.04 -11.28 2.13
C LEU A 245 -3.15 -10.88 1.15
N GLY A 246 -2.77 -10.87 -0.13
CA GLY A 246 -3.57 -10.55 -1.30
C GLY A 246 -2.83 -9.55 -2.16
N GLU A 247 -2.87 -8.28 -1.76
CA GLU A 247 -2.27 -7.16 -2.48
C GLU A 247 -2.58 -7.21 -3.99
N ALA A 248 -3.78 -7.68 -4.33
CA ALA A 248 -4.20 -7.79 -5.71
C ALA A 248 -4.39 -6.40 -6.31
N GLY A 249 -3.79 -6.11 -7.47
CA GLY A 249 -3.84 -4.80 -8.12
C GLY A 249 -5.25 -4.34 -8.51
N SER A 250 -6.16 -5.30 -8.68
CA SER A 250 -7.60 -5.08 -8.80
C SER A 250 -8.33 -6.04 -7.87
N ILE A 251 -9.30 -5.56 -7.11
CA ILE A 251 -10.09 -6.38 -6.17
C ILE A 251 -10.82 -7.54 -6.85
N GLN A 252 -11.00 -7.50 -8.17
CA GLN A 252 -11.63 -8.57 -8.94
C GLN A 252 -10.87 -9.89 -8.83
N TYR A 253 -9.54 -9.85 -8.78
CA TYR A 253 -8.68 -11.03 -8.66
C TYR A 253 -8.84 -11.75 -7.31
N LEU A 254 -9.43 -11.09 -6.32
CA LEU A 254 -9.67 -11.69 -5.01
C LEU A 254 -10.85 -12.67 -5.04
N TYR A 255 -11.92 -12.39 -5.80
CA TYR A 255 -13.20 -13.09 -5.66
C TYR A 255 -13.69 -13.82 -6.91
N LYS A 256 -12.99 -13.71 -8.05
CA LYS A 256 -13.36 -14.40 -9.29
C LYS A 256 -12.17 -14.61 -10.20
N ASN A 257 -12.32 -15.54 -11.15
CA ASN A 257 -11.39 -15.66 -12.27
C ASN A 257 -11.65 -14.52 -13.26
N VAL A 258 -10.60 -13.78 -13.62
CA VAL A 258 -10.62 -12.66 -14.56
C VAL A 258 -9.83 -13.03 -15.81
N ASP A 259 -8.55 -13.31 -15.65
CA ASP A 259 -7.60 -13.54 -16.74
C ASP A 259 -6.92 -14.91 -16.65
N ASN A 260 -6.58 -15.36 -15.45
CA ASN A 260 -5.80 -16.58 -15.23
C ASN A 260 -6.05 -17.16 -13.84
N GLU A 261 -6.61 -18.37 -13.80
CA GLU A 261 -6.94 -19.10 -12.57
C GLU A 261 -5.75 -19.30 -11.62
N ASN A 262 -4.52 -19.34 -12.13
CA ASN A 262 -3.33 -19.49 -11.28
C ASN A 262 -2.98 -18.23 -10.47
N PHE A 263 -3.63 -17.10 -10.74
CA PHE A 263 -3.36 -15.81 -10.08
C PHE A 263 -4.60 -15.20 -9.44
N ASP A 264 -5.78 -15.66 -9.88
CA ASP A 264 -7.08 -15.07 -9.57
C ASP A 264 -7.79 -15.90 -8.50
N ASN A 265 -9.01 -15.45 -8.09
CA ASN A 265 -9.85 -16.13 -7.10
C ASN A 265 -9.13 -16.45 -5.78
N GLN A 266 -8.29 -15.55 -5.33
CA GLN A 266 -7.37 -15.76 -4.21
C GLN A 266 -8.05 -16.07 -2.88
N ILE A 267 -9.29 -15.61 -2.66
CA ILE A 267 -10.02 -15.89 -1.42
C ILE A 267 -10.32 -17.39 -1.31
N ASP A 268 -10.81 -18.02 -2.38
CA ASP A 268 -11.07 -19.47 -2.35
C ASP A 268 -9.78 -20.26 -2.22
N ASP A 269 -8.73 -19.88 -2.93
CA ASP A 269 -7.46 -20.58 -2.88
C ASP A 269 -6.84 -20.54 -1.47
N PHE A 270 -6.87 -19.41 -0.81
CA PHE A 270 -6.14 -19.22 0.45
C PHE A 270 -6.98 -19.47 1.70
N TRP A 271 -8.30 -19.26 1.64
CA TRP A 271 -9.16 -19.31 2.83
C TRP A 271 -10.12 -20.50 2.86
N ASN A 272 -10.32 -21.21 1.74
CA ASN A 272 -11.06 -22.47 1.75
C ASN A 272 -10.19 -23.56 2.38
N PRO A 273 -10.61 -24.19 3.51
CA PRO A 273 -9.83 -25.23 4.16
C PRO A 273 -9.59 -26.47 3.29
N SER A 274 -10.42 -26.70 2.27
CA SER A 274 -10.27 -27.81 1.32
C SER A 274 -9.34 -27.52 0.15
N SER A 275 -8.89 -26.26 0.01
CA SER A 275 -7.93 -25.88 -1.02
C SER A 275 -6.53 -26.42 -0.69
N PRO A 276 -5.78 -26.99 -1.65
CA PRO A 276 -4.39 -27.39 -1.46
C PRO A 276 -3.47 -26.18 -1.18
N LEU A 277 -3.93 -24.99 -1.54
CA LEU A 277 -3.22 -23.73 -1.36
C LEU A 277 -3.59 -23.01 -0.06
N SER A 278 -4.48 -23.60 0.75
CA SER A 278 -4.98 -22.98 1.97
C SER A 278 -3.86 -22.61 2.95
N ILE A 279 -3.97 -21.39 3.48
CA ILE A 279 -3.09 -20.83 4.52
C ILE A 279 -3.87 -20.50 5.81
N ALA A 280 -5.17 -20.78 5.81
CA ALA A 280 -6.12 -20.37 6.84
C ALA A 280 -5.77 -20.84 8.26
N SER A 281 -4.99 -21.93 8.39
CA SER A 281 -4.58 -22.53 9.68
C SER A 281 -3.19 -22.10 10.16
N LEU A 282 -2.47 -21.29 9.40
CA LEU A 282 -1.10 -20.89 9.77
C LEU A 282 -1.12 -19.87 10.92
N PRO A 283 -0.23 -20.01 11.92
CA PRO A 283 -0.30 -19.22 13.15
C PRO A 283 0.05 -17.74 12.95
N ASN A 284 0.93 -17.42 12.01
CA ASN A 284 1.38 -16.06 11.74
C ASN A 284 0.70 -15.43 10.52
N VAL A 285 -0.50 -15.88 10.16
CA VAL A 285 -1.30 -15.25 9.10
C VAL A 285 -2.42 -14.46 9.75
N GLU A 286 -2.56 -13.19 9.36
CA GLU A 286 -3.72 -12.37 9.76
C GLU A 286 -4.93 -12.78 8.96
N ARG A 287 -6.11 -12.79 9.61
CA ARG A 287 -7.35 -13.20 8.93
C ARG A 287 -7.92 -12.06 8.10
N VAL A 288 -7.15 -11.67 7.08
CA VAL A 288 -7.44 -10.55 6.19
C VAL A 288 -7.06 -10.86 4.76
N MET A 289 -7.86 -10.37 3.81
CA MET A 289 -7.44 -10.21 2.41
C MET A 289 -7.17 -8.75 2.13
N THR A 290 -6.05 -8.49 1.48
CA THR A 290 -5.64 -7.15 1.07
C THR A 290 -5.79 -6.98 -0.44
N GLY A 291 -6.12 -5.78 -0.88
CA GLY A 291 -6.26 -5.51 -2.31
C GLY A 291 -6.26 -4.02 -2.62
N HIS A 292 -6.07 -3.74 -3.91
CA HIS A 292 -6.00 -2.40 -4.46
C HIS A 292 -7.26 -2.11 -5.27
N SER A 293 -7.71 -0.85 -5.25
CA SER A 293 -8.96 -0.47 -5.89
C SER A 293 -8.81 -0.06 -7.36
N TYR A 294 -7.62 -0.27 -7.98
CA TYR A 294 -7.37 0.15 -9.36
C TYR A 294 -8.34 -0.52 -10.35
N TRP A 295 -8.77 0.26 -11.34
CA TRP A 295 -9.73 -0.12 -12.40
C TRP A 295 -11.10 -0.61 -11.92
N THR A 296 -11.43 -0.39 -10.66
CA THR A 296 -12.72 -0.79 -10.06
C THR A 296 -13.48 0.36 -9.42
N VAL A 297 -13.09 1.61 -9.71
CA VAL A 297 -13.64 2.82 -9.09
C VAL A 297 -14.56 3.62 -10.03
N TRP A 298 -14.58 3.26 -11.30
CA TRP A 298 -15.38 3.91 -12.32
C TRP A 298 -15.80 2.93 -13.44
N PRO A 299 -17.00 3.05 -14.02
CA PRO A 299 -18.11 3.95 -13.59
C PRO A 299 -18.68 3.56 -12.22
N VAL A 300 -19.47 4.45 -11.60
CA VAL A 300 -20.02 4.24 -10.25
C VAL A 300 -20.79 2.92 -10.10
N LYS A 301 -21.47 2.47 -11.17
CA LYS A 301 -22.14 1.17 -11.22
C LYS A 301 -21.17 0.02 -10.93
N ASP A 302 -20.01 0.06 -11.55
CA ASP A 302 -18.99 -1.00 -11.43
C ASP A 302 -18.29 -0.92 -10.08
N LEU A 303 -18.01 0.30 -9.59
CA LEU A 303 -17.51 0.54 -8.24
C LEU A 303 -18.41 -0.17 -7.19
N VAL A 304 -19.71 0.04 -7.28
CA VAL A 304 -20.69 -0.56 -6.35
C VAL A 304 -20.74 -2.09 -6.51
N SER A 305 -20.80 -2.59 -7.75
CA SER A 305 -20.93 -4.02 -8.02
C SER A 305 -19.73 -4.83 -7.54
N HIS A 306 -18.51 -4.32 -7.78
CA HIS A 306 -17.27 -4.99 -7.34
C HIS A 306 -17.17 -5.07 -5.82
N ARG A 307 -17.50 -4.00 -5.08
CA ARG A 307 -17.47 -4.00 -3.62
C ARG A 307 -18.48 -4.97 -3.01
N LYS A 308 -19.68 -5.01 -3.56
CA LYS A 308 -20.71 -5.98 -3.11
C LYS A 308 -20.28 -7.41 -3.36
N ALA A 309 -19.80 -7.73 -4.56
CA ALA A 309 -19.34 -9.06 -4.91
C ALA A 309 -18.17 -9.53 -4.01
N LEU A 310 -17.20 -8.64 -3.75
CA LEU A 310 -16.11 -8.93 -2.83
C LEU A 310 -16.62 -9.15 -1.40
N ASN A 311 -17.53 -8.31 -0.91
CA ASN A 311 -18.12 -8.49 0.43
C ASN A 311 -18.87 -9.83 0.57
N ASP A 312 -19.61 -10.22 -0.46
CA ASP A 312 -20.33 -11.50 -0.46
C ASP A 312 -19.32 -12.66 -0.38
N LYS A 313 -18.23 -12.61 -1.15
CA LYS A 313 -17.16 -13.60 -1.10
C LYS A 313 -16.43 -13.65 0.25
N ILE A 314 -16.12 -12.50 0.85
CA ILE A 314 -15.50 -12.42 2.19
C ILE A 314 -16.38 -13.11 3.24
N LYS A 315 -17.70 -12.91 3.18
CA LYS A 315 -18.66 -13.48 4.13
C LYS A 315 -18.75 -15.01 4.08
N GLU A 316 -18.34 -15.65 2.97
CA GLU A 316 -18.25 -17.11 2.89
C GLU A 316 -17.21 -17.69 3.87
N HIS A 317 -16.26 -16.85 4.34
CA HIS A 317 -15.18 -17.24 5.24
C HIS A 317 -15.29 -16.52 6.59
N SER A 318 -15.82 -17.19 7.60
CA SER A 318 -16.07 -16.61 8.93
C SER A 318 -14.86 -15.87 9.50
N GLY A 319 -15.05 -14.62 9.90
CA GLY A 319 -14.01 -13.75 10.49
C GLY A 319 -12.96 -13.23 9.52
N LEU A 320 -13.09 -13.50 8.21
CA LEU A 320 -12.22 -12.90 7.21
C LEU A 320 -12.58 -11.41 7.06
N LYS A 321 -11.57 -10.53 7.10
CA LYS A 321 -11.70 -9.10 6.87
C LYS A 321 -11.16 -8.72 5.50
N TYR A 322 -11.41 -7.50 5.10
CA TYR A 322 -10.80 -6.87 3.92
C TYR A 322 -10.10 -5.57 4.30
N TRP A 323 -8.89 -5.39 3.78
CA TRP A 323 -8.15 -4.11 3.80
C TRP A 323 -7.92 -3.61 2.38
N GLN A 324 -8.28 -2.37 2.15
CA GLN A 324 -7.84 -1.65 0.97
C GLN A 324 -6.45 -1.04 1.28
N THR A 325 -5.40 -1.70 0.81
CA THR A 325 -4.03 -1.39 1.22
C THR A 325 -3.30 -0.43 0.30
N GLU A 326 -3.85 -0.19 -0.90
CA GLU A 326 -3.22 0.74 -1.84
C GLU A 326 -4.23 1.30 -2.83
N TYR A 327 -4.33 2.61 -2.90
CA TYR A 327 -5.02 3.31 -3.98
C TYR A 327 -4.47 4.73 -4.15
N SER A 328 -4.32 5.15 -5.40
CA SER A 328 -4.26 6.54 -5.86
C SER A 328 -4.90 6.62 -7.24
N ILE A 329 -5.14 7.83 -7.76
CA ILE A 329 -5.77 7.97 -9.07
C ILE A 329 -4.69 7.81 -10.14
N LEU A 330 -4.46 6.57 -10.58
CA LEU A 330 -3.52 6.22 -11.65
C LEU A 330 -4.22 5.98 -12.99
N GLU A 331 -5.53 5.81 -12.98
CA GLU A 331 -6.35 5.51 -14.14
C GLU A 331 -6.32 6.68 -15.14
N SER A 332 -6.35 6.34 -16.42
CA SER A 332 -6.41 7.31 -17.51
C SER A 332 -7.76 8.01 -17.58
N PRO A 333 -7.85 9.20 -18.21
CA PRO A 333 -9.15 9.79 -18.56
C PRO A 333 -10.01 8.79 -19.34
N GLY A 334 -11.25 8.55 -18.90
CA GLY A 334 -12.15 7.53 -19.43
C GLY A 334 -12.20 6.24 -18.61
N GLU A 335 -11.17 5.95 -17.83
CA GLU A 335 -11.17 4.91 -16.78
C GLU A 335 -11.54 5.50 -15.41
N SER A 336 -11.53 6.82 -15.30
CA SER A 336 -12.02 7.59 -14.16
C SER A 336 -12.81 8.80 -14.66
N GLU A 337 -13.60 9.42 -13.78
CA GLU A 337 -14.29 10.68 -14.10
C GLU A 337 -13.38 11.91 -13.98
N ILE A 338 -12.12 11.72 -13.62
CA ILE A 338 -11.16 12.81 -13.42
C ILE A 338 -10.52 13.16 -14.77
N PRO A 339 -10.74 14.37 -15.32
CA PRO A 339 -10.31 14.73 -16.67
C PRO A 339 -8.79 14.68 -16.89
N ASN A 340 -8.02 14.89 -15.84
CA ASN A 340 -6.56 14.85 -15.83
C ASN A 340 -6.00 13.65 -15.07
N GLY A 341 -6.80 12.59 -14.85
CA GLY A 341 -6.35 11.33 -14.27
C GLY A 341 -5.08 10.87 -15.00
N ASN A 342 -4.38 9.93 -14.58
CA ASN A 342 -3.17 9.26 -15.04
C ASN A 342 -1.98 9.39 -14.06
N GLY A 343 -2.24 9.79 -12.82
CA GLY A 343 -1.24 9.81 -11.74
C GLY A 343 -0.05 10.78 -11.91
N ASN A 344 0.01 11.51 -13.03
CA ASN A 344 1.18 12.32 -13.38
C ASN A 344 0.99 13.82 -13.21
N LYS A 345 -0.16 14.25 -12.72
CA LYS A 345 -0.47 15.68 -12.53
C LYS A 345 -1.04 15.93 -11.15
N ARG A 346 -0.63 17.06 -10.59
CA ARG A 346 -1.20 17.56 -9.35
C ARG A 346 -2.60 18.12 -9.62
N ASP A 347 -3.59 17.60 -8.90
CA ASP A 347 -4.94 18.13 -8.88
C ASP A 347 -5.38 18.37 -7.42
N LEU A 348 -5.71 19.62 -7.11
CA LEU A 348 -6.22 20.07 -5.80
C LEU A 348 -7.69 20.45 -5.89
N GLY A 349 -8.38 20.09 -6.96
CA GLY A 349 -9.79 20.41 -7.19
C GLY A 349 -10.73 19.60 -6.30
N MET A 350 -11.89 20.20 -6.01
CA MET A 350 -12.92 19.57 -5.22
C MET A 350 -13.49 18.31 -5.90
N GLN A 351 -13.54 18.26 -7.23
CA GLN A 351 -14.00 17.09 -7.98
C GLN A 351 -13.17 15.87 -7.65
N THR A 352 -11.83 16.00 -7.68
CA THR A 352 -10.91 14.93 -7.33
C THR A 352 -11.03 14.53 -5.87
N ALA A 353 -11.14 15.48 -4.96
CA ALA A 353 -11.36 15.20 -3.54
C ALA A 353 -12.66 14.40 -3.30
N LEU A 354 -13.76 14.77 -3.97
CA LEU A 354 -15.03 14.04 -3.87
C LEU A 354 -14.98 12.66 -4.50
N PHE A 355 -14.19 12.47 -5.58
CA PHE A 355 -13.95 11.16 -6.18
C PHE A 355 -13.25 10.21 -5.19
N VAL A 356 -12.19 10.70 -4.53
CA VAL A 356 -11.47 9.94 -3.49
C VAL A 356 -12.39 9.63 -2.31
N ALA A 357 -13.11 10.64 -1.81
CA ALA A 357 -14.06 10.47 -0.69
C ALA A 357 -15.13 9.42 -1.02
N ARG A 358 -15.65 9.41 -2.25
CA ARG A 358 -16.62 8.40 -2.71
C ARG A 358 -16.00 7.00 -2.73
N THR A 359 -14.76 6.87 -3.19
CA THR A 359 -14.05 5.59 -3.21
C THR A 359 -13.90 5.06 -1.79
N ILE A 360 -13.35 5.87 -0.87
CA ILE A 360 -13.22 5.52 0.56
C ILE A 360 -14.58 5.13 1.15
N HIS A 361 -15.61 5.95 0.93
CA HIS A 361 -16.95 5.68 1.45
C HIS A 361 -17.49 4.31 1.01
N ASN A 362 -17.33 3.97 -0.28
CA ASN A 362 -17.86 2.70 -0.78
C ASN A 362 -16.99 1.51 -0.31
N ASP A 363 -15.68 1.68 -0.16
CA ASP A 363 -14.83 0.65 0.43
C ASP A 363 -15.24 0.37 1.88
N LEU A 364 -15.48 1.41 2.68
CA LEU A 364 -15.90 1.25 4.08
C LEU A 364 -17.32 0.69 4.23
N THR A 365 -18.27 1.10 3.36
CA THR A 365 -19.70 0.79 3.56
C THR A 365 -20.21 -0.41 2.78
N LEU A 366 -19.63 -0.73 1.62
CA LEU A 366 -20.10 -1.81 0.75
C LEU A 366 -19.29 -3.09 0.90
N VAL A 367 -17.97 -3.00 1.02
CA VAL A 367 -17.12 -4.17 1.26
C VAL A 367 -16.73 -4.33 2.74
N ASN A 368 -17.11 -3.38 3.60
CA ASN A 368 -16.76 -3.33 5.02
C ASN A 368 -15.24 -3.37 5.23
N ALA A 369 -14.50 -2.62 4.43
CA ALA A 369 -13.07 -2.51 4.62
C ALA A 369 -12.77 -2.02 6.05
N SER A 370 -11.89 -2.72 6.76
CA SER A 370 -11.46 -2.31 8.10
C SER A 370 -10.14 -1.56 8.11
N SER A 371 -9.47 -1.43 6.96
CA SER A 371 -8.34 -0.51 6.78
C SER A 371 -8.36 0.10 5.38
N TRP A 372 -7.81 1.32 5.27
CA TRP A 372 -7.70 2.00 3.99
C TRP A 372 -6.37 2.77 3.91
N SER A 373 -5.57 2.53 2.87
CA SER A 373 -4.26 3.15 2.72
C SER A 373 -4.07 3.83 1.36
N TRP A 374 -3.43 5.01 1.40
CA TRP A 374 -3.10 5.80 0.23
C TRP A 374 -1.74 5.42 -0.38
N TRP A 375 -1.64 5.47 -1.70
CA TRP A 375 -0.40 5.33 -2.46
C TRP A 375 -0.02 6.63 -3.16
N THR A 376 1.08 7.35 -2.86
CA THR A 376 2.00 7.19 -1.73
C THR A 376 1.89 8.41 -0.82
N ALA A 377 2.46 8.35 0.40
CA ALA A 377 2.44 9.47 1.33
C ALA A 377 3.11 10.73 0.75
N LEU A 378 4.21 10.55 0.01
CA LEU A 378 4.95 11.62 -0.65
C LEU A 378 5.11 11.32 -2.14
N THR A 379 4.74 12.29 -2.98
CA THR A 379 4.94 12.23 -4.43
C THR A 379 5.50 13.55 -4.95
N ARG A 380 6.06 13.54 -6.16
CA ARG A 380 6.42 14.81 -6.82
C ARG A 380 5.16 15.48 -7.36
N ALA A 381 5.14 16.82 -7.29
CA ALA A 381 4.11 17.64 -7.91
C ALA A 381 4.40 17.78 -9.42
#